data_6a544752ba6ed0eca6ebab63606ae7c1
#
_entry.id   6a544752ba6ed0eca6ebab63606ae7c1
#
_cell.length_a   1.000
_cell.length_b   1.000
_cell.length_c   1.000
_cell.angle_alpha   90.00
_cell.angle_beta   90.00
_cell.angle_gamma   90.00
#
_symmetry.space_group_name_H-M   'P 1'
#
loop_
_entity.id
_entity.type
_entity.pdbx_description
1 polymer ?
#
loop_
_entity_poly.entity_id
_entity_poly.type
_entity_poly.pdbx_seq_one_letter_code
_entity_poly.pdbx_strand_id
1 'polypeptide(L)'
;YSISRIEKLKIISVLMGFHRSFDMDTAKAARFHPVINQPNYLPSSVIYGEGIFFQFDLDVLKDWKKENNNFINQRDEILMARSINSLQSKDPKNTLYSLVHSFSHMLMKQLAFESGFSVTELTEKLYVLEDQNKIGLLIHSSSGDSQCSMGGLCDLADESKLEGIIKRAL
;
A
#
# COMPACT_ATOMS: atom_id res chain seq x y z
N TYR A 1 13.56 6.36 10.90
CA TYR A 1 12.14 5.99 10.73
C TYR A 1 11.44 5.90 12.09
N SER A 2 10.12 6.02 12.09
CA SER A 2 9.28 5.72 13.25
C SER A 2 8.21 4.69 12.88
N ILE A 3 7.75 3.97 13.87
CA ILE A 3 6.77 2.90 13.71
C ILE A 3 5.59 3.17 14.64
N SER A 4 4.39 2.98 14.11
CA SER A 4 3.15 3.07 14.90
C SER A 4 2.38 1.77 14.76
N ARG A 5 2.02 1.21 15.89
CA ARG A 5 1.14 0.05 16.02
C ARG A 5 -0.31 0.49 15.90
N ILE A 6 -1.08 -0.20 15.07
CA ILE A 6 -2.50 0.07 14.85
C ILE A 6 -3.30 -1.17 15.26
N GLU A 7 -3.79 -1.16 16.47
CA GLU A 7 -4.50 -2.32 17.04
C GLU A 7 -5.90 -2.50 16.47
N LYS A 8 -6.51 -1.41 15.98
CA LYS A 8 -7.83 -1.44 15.38
C LYS A 8 -7.93 -0.48 14.22
N LEU A 9 -7.94 -1.01 13.01
CA LEU A 9 -8.13 -0.28 11.77
C LEU A 9 -9.53 -0.55 11.22
N LYS A 10 -10.33 0.49 11.07
CA LYS A 10 -11.62 0.40 10.39
C LYS A 10 -11.43 0.64 8.90
N ILE A 11 -11.77 -0.34 8.09
CA ILE A 11 -11.68 -0.29 6.64
C ILE A 11 -13.09 -0.28 6.08
N ILE A 12 -13.41 0.69 5.22
CA ILE A 12 -14.68 0.78 4.53
C ILE A 12 -14.41 0.54 3.04
N SER A 13 -14.93 -0.58 2.52
CA SER A 13 -14.88 -0.89 1.10
C SER A 13 -16.19 -0.50 0.44
N VAL A 14 -16.12 0.31 -0.61
CA VAL A 14 -17.28 0.83 -1.33
C VAL A 14 -17.30 0.25 -2.74
N LEU A 15 -18.41 -0.36 -3.14
CA LEU A 15 -18.60 -0.85 -4.50
C LEU A 15 -18.92 0.33 -5.42
N MET A 16 -17.94 0.73 -6.23
CA MET A 16 -18.07 1.83 -7.19
C MET A 16 -18.61 1.38 -8.55
N GLY A 17 -18.48 0.09 -8.86
CA GLY A 17 -18.90 -0.48 -10.13
C GLY A 17 -18.26 -1.85 -10.38
N PHE A 18 -18.62 -2.48 -11.49
CA PHE A 18 -18.04 -3.75 -11.92
C PHE A 18 -17.93 -3.82 -13.44
N HIS A 19 -17.02 -4.66 -13.91
CA HIS A 19 -16.87 -4.98 -15.33
C HIS A 19 -17.45 -6.37 -15.62
N ARG A 20 -18.18 -6.47 -16.70
CA ARG A 20 -18.76 -7.76 -17.15
C ARG A 20 -17.91 -8.52 -18.15
N SER A 21 -16.96 -7.87 -18.77
CA SER A 21 -16.15 -8.42 -19.86
C SER A 21 -14.69 -8.11 -19.68
N PHE A 22 -13.84 -9.01 -20.20
CA PHE A 22 -12.39 -8.81 -20.34
C PHE A 22 -12.02 -7.86 -21.48
N ASP A 23 -12.96 -7.13 -22.05
CA ASP A 23 -12.69 -6.16 -23.10
C ASP A 23 -11.81 -5.05 -22.55
N MET A 24 -10.52 -5.17 -22.81
CA MET A 24 -9.48 -4.23 -22.37
C MET A 24 -9.60 -2.84 -23.01
N ASP A 25 -10.44 -2.68 -24.04
CA ASP A 25 -10.61 -1.43 -24.79
C ASP A 25 -11.62 -0.46 -24.18
N THR A 26 -12.34 -0.85 -23.16
CA THR A 26 -13.26 0.06 -22.50
C THR A 26 -12.63 0.64 -21.24
N ALA A 27 -11.73 1.59 -21.41
CA ALA A 27 -11.34 2.55 -20.36
C ALA A 27 -12.54 3.39 -19.82
N LYS A 28 -13.71 3.15 -20.30
CA LYS A 28 -15.00 3.50 -19.73
C LYS A 28 -15.41 2.34 -18.82
N ALA A 29 -14.76 2.26 -17.64
CA ALA A 29 -15.39 1.61 -16.50
C ALA A 29 -16.85 2.11 -16.51
N ALA A 30 -17.77 1.26 -16.93
CA ALA A 30 -19.16 1.57 -16.72
C ALA A 30 -19.29 1.70 -15.19
N ARG A 31 -19.30 2.93 -14.71
CA ARG A 31 -19.63 3.20 -13.31
C ARG A 31 -21.06 2.77 -13.16
N PHE A 32 -21.20 1.50 -12.88
CA PHE A 32 -22.51 0.90 -12.73
C PHE A 32 -22.96 1.22 -11.31
N HIS A 33 -24.01 2.02 -11.21
CA HIS A 33 -24.76 2.14 -9.97
C HIS A 33 -25.50 0.83 -9.75
N PRO A 34 -25.15 0.04 -8.74
CA PRO A 34 -25.82 -1.25 -8.51
C PRO A 34 -27.30 -1.08 -8.15
N VAL A 35 -27.74 0.12 -7.88
CA VAL A 35 -29.14 0.47 -7.60
C VAL A 35 -29.61 1.46 -8.65
N ILE A 36 -30.38 0.96 -9.60
CA ILE A 36 -30.75 1.62 -10.85
C ILE A 36 -31.49 2.96 -10.66
N ASN A 37 -32.07 3.23 -9.51
CA ASN A 37 -32.96 4.39 -9.32
C ASN A 37 -32.60 5.31 -8.17
N GLN A 38 -31.48 5.11 -7.45
CA GLN A 38 -31.13 5.99 -6.32
C GLN A 38 -29.61 6.22 -6.26
N PRO A 39 -29.14 7.30 -6.88
CA PRO A 39 -27.69 7.59 -6.97
C PRO A 39 -27.05 8.06 -5.67
N ASN A 40 -27.79 8.17 -4.56
CA ASN A 40 -27.33 8.82 -3.34
C ASN A 40 -26.63 7.87 -2.35
N TYR A 41 -26.57 6.57 -2.62
CA TYR A 41 -25.84 5.61 -1.77
C TYR A 41 -25.16 4.54 -2.60
N LEU A 42 -24.04 4.06 -2.08
CA LEU A 42 -23.29 2.94 -2.66
C LEU A 42 -23.21 1.79 -1.64
N PRO A 43 -23.36 0.55 -2.09
CA PRO A 43 -23.13 -0.60 -1.22
C PRO A 43 -21.73 -0.54 -0.65
N SER A 44 -21.63 -0.76 0.65
CA SER A 44 -20.34 -0.77 1.33
C SER A 44 -20.28 -1.86 2.39
N SER A 45 -19.09 -2.36 2.63
CA SER A 45 -18.78 -3.26 3.72
C SER A 45 -17.79 -2.61 4.68
N VAL A 46 -17.95 -2.91 5.96
CA VAL A 46 -17.04 -2.45 7.00
C VAL A 46 -16.28 -3.67 7.52
N ILE A 47 -14.96 -3.58 7.48
CA ILE A 47 -14.05 -4.61 7.98
C ILE A 47 -13.16 -3.96 9.05
N TYR A 48 -12.80 -4.72 10.05
CA TYR A 48 -11.82 -4.31 11.04
C TYR A 48 -10.58 -5.17 10.89
N GLY A 49 -9.43 -4.54 10.97
CA GLY A 49 -8.13 -5.19 10.92
C GLY A 49 -7.16 -4.54 11.90
N GLU A 50 -5.95 -5.00 11.86
CA GLU A 50 -4.80 -4.44 12.58
C GLU A 50 -3.69 -4.09 11.58
N GLY A 51 -2.71 -3.30 11.97
CA GLY A 51 -1.66 -2.90 11.06
C GLY A 51 -0.44 -2.30 11.73
N ILE A 52 0.58 -2.11 10.90
CA ILE A 52 1.82 -1.43 11.26
C ILE A 52 2.01 -0.27 10.28
N PHE A 53 2.17 0.93 10.81
CA PHE A 53 2.49 2.11 10.02
C PHE A 53 3.95 2.50 10.20
N PHE A 54 4.65 2.59 9.09
CA PHE A 54 6.04 3.04 9.00
C PHE A 54 6.06 4.46 8.48
N GLN A 55 6.71 5.35 9.18
CA GLN A 55 7.03 6.68 8.70
C GLN A 55 8.53 6.76 8.44
N PHE A 56 8.90 7.06 7.21
CA PHE A 56 10.31 7.16 6.82
C PHE A 56 10.85 8.56 7.11
N ASP A 57 12.13 8.58 7.46
CA ASP A 57 12.88 9.82 7.60
C ASP A 57 13.19 10.40 6.22
N LEU A 58 12.61 11.55 5.95
CA LEU A 58 12.72 12.17 4.64
C LEU A 58 14.12 12.72 4.37
N ASP A 59 14.82 13.19 5.38
CA ASP A 59 16.15 13.80 5.20
C ASP A 59 17.16 12.74 4.77
N VAL A 60 17.09 11.54 5.37
CA VAL A 60 17.90 10.39 4.95
C VAL A 60 17.58 9.98 3.50
N LEU A 61 16.31 9.99 3.12
CA LEU A 61 15.89 9.67 1.75
C LEU A 61 16.30 10.74 0.74
N LYS A 62 16.28 12.02 1.13
CA LYS A 62 16.77 13.12 0.30
C LYS A 62 18.27 13.04 0.07
N ASP A 63 19.02 12.70 1.10
CA ASP A 63 20.47 12.57 0.97
C ASP A 63 20.82 11.36 0.10
N TRP A 64 20.17 10.23 0.29
CA TRP A 64 20.27 9.09 -0.63
C TRP A 64 19.93 9.46 -2.08
N LYS A 65 18.88 10.28 -2.30
CA LYS A 65 18.48 10.76 -3.62
C LYS A 65 19.54 11.64 -4.24
N LYS A 66 20.20 12.51 -3.46
CA LYS A 66 21.31 13.35 -3.95
C LYS A 66 22.53 12.53 -4.36
N GLU A 67 22.92 11.58 -3.52
CA GLU A 67 24.06 10.71 -3.78
C GLU A 67 23.88 9.84 -5.04
N ASN A 68 22.62 9.46 -5.34
CA ASN A 68 22.27 8.60 -6.48
C ASN A 68 21.57 9.35 -7.63
N ASN A 69 21.74 10.67 -7.70
CA ASN A 69 20.95 11.55 -8.58
C ASN A 69 20.94 11.10 -10.05
N ASN A 70 22.07 10.72 -10.62
CA ASN A 70 22.14 10.30 -12.03
C ASN A 70 21.30 9.05 -12.29
N PHE A 71 21.40 8.05 -11.43
CA PHE A 71 20.64 6.81 -11.53
C PHE A 71 19.12 7.09 -11.36
N ILE A 72 18.78 7.93 -10.39
CA ILE A 72 17.38 8.24 -10.07
C ILE A 72 16.73 9.01 -11.22
N ASN A 73 17.40 10.01 -11.78
CA ASN A 73 16.87 10.78 -12.90
C ASN A 73 16.60 9.92 -14.13
N GLN A 74 17.56 9.07 -14.52
CA GLN A 74 17.37 8.15 -15.65
C GLN A 74 16.19 7.19 -15.41
N ARG A 75 16.05 6.68 -14.19
CA ARG A 75 14.95 5.79 -13.84
C ARG A 75 13.60 6.52 -13.82
N ASP A 76 13.56 7.73 -13.28
CA ASP A 76 12.34 8.55 -13.24
C ASP A 76 11.87 8.92 -14.65
N GLU A 77 12.76 9.23 -15.58
CA GLU A 77 12.43 9.43 -17.00
C GLU A 77 11.78 8.19 -17.62
N ILE A 78 12.33 7.00 -17.37
CA ILE A 78 11.76 5.74 -17.85
C ILE A 78 10.38 5.48 -17.25
N LEU A 79 10.21 5.73 -15.96
CA LEU A 79 8.94 5.54 -15.26
C LEU A 79 7.87 6.52 -15.76
N MET A 80 8.24 7.77 -15.98
CA MET A 80 7.37 8.78 -16.60
C MET A 80 6.93 8.37 -18.01
N ALA A 81 7.87 7.96 -18.85
CA ALA A 81 7.55 7.51 -20.21
C ALA A 81 6.58 6.32 -20.22
N ARG A 82 6.72 5.39 -19.27
CA ARG A 82 5.81 4.26 -19.11
C ARG A 82 4.42 4.68 -18.59
N SER A 83 4.36 5.66 -17.68
CA SER A 83 3.09 6.14 -17.11
C SER A 83 2.24 6.87 -18.13
N ILE A 84 2.86 7.63 -19.07
CA ILE A 84 2.17 8.32 -20.16
C ILE A 84 1.48 7.31 -21.09
N ASN A 85 2.08 6.14 -21.28
CA ASN A 85 1.55 5.08 -22.14
C ASN A 85 0.57 4.14 -21.40
N SER A 86 0.41 4.26 -20.10
CA SER A 86 -0.50 3.45 -19.32
C SER A 86 -1.79 4.22 -19.02
N LEU A 87 -2.90 3.77 -19.57
CA LEU A 87 -4.24 4.32 -19.35
C LEU A 87 -4.73 4.18 -17.89
N GLN A 88 -3.95 3.56 -17.00
CA GLN A 88 -4.40 3.14 -15.67
C GLN A 88 -3.87 3.97 -14.49
N SER A 89 -2.87 4.82 -14.68
CA SER A 89 -2.33 5.60 -13.55
C SER A 89 -2.31 7.09 -13.88
N LYS A 90 -2.98 7.89 -13.05
CA LYS A 90 -2.97 9.35 -13.18
C LYS A 90 -1.71 9.99 -12.58
N ASP A 91 -1.03 9.28 -11.69
CA ASP A 91 0.16 9.80 -11.01
C ASP A 91 1.42 9.09 -11.51
N PRO A 92 2.43 9.84 -11.94
CA PRO A 92 3.70 9.25 -12.34
C PRO A 92 4.36 8.61 -11.12
N LYS A 93 4.62 7.31 -11.21
CA LYS A 93 5.35 6.58 -10.18
C LYS A 93 6.83 6.88 -10.36
N ASN A 94 7.44 7.52 -9.39
CA ASN A 94 8.87 7.83 -9.38
C ASN A 94 9.69 6.72 -8.68
N THR A 95 11.02 6.88 -8.70
CA THR A 95 11.95 5.92 -8.08
C THR A 95 11.71 5.77 -6.58
N LEU A 96 11.36 6.86 -5.89
CA LEU A 96 11.10 6.82 -4.45
C LEU A 96 9.84 6.00 -4.13
N TYR A 97 8.77 6.17 -4.92
CA TYR A 97 7.60 5.31 -4.81
C TYR A 97 7.96 3.84 -5.04
N SER A 98 8.77 3.56 -6.07
CA SER A 98 9.20 2.20 -6.39
C SER A 98 10.06 1.58 -5.28
N LEU A 99 10.89 2.38 -4.61
CA LEU A 99 11.71 1.95 -3.48
C LEU A 99 10.81 1.50 -2.31
N VAL A 100 9.88 2.37 -1.90
CA VAL A 100 8.97 2.07 -0.77
C VAL A 100 8.06 0.88 -1.10
N HIS A 101 7.58 0.77 -2.34
CA HIS A 101 6.76 -0.33 -2.81
C HIS A 101 7.52 -1.67 -2.81
N SER A 102 8.78 -1.67 -3.28
CA SER A 102 9.61 -2.89 -3.24
C SER A 102 9.92 -3.31 -1.81
N PHE A 103 10.22 -2.35 -0.94
CA PHE A 103 10.41 -2.59 0.48
C PHE A 103 9.14 -3.19 1.12
N SER A 104 7.96 -2.65 0.81
CA SER A 104 6.71 -3.15 1.38
C SER A 104 6.46 -4.59 1.01
N HIS A 105 6.68 -4.99 -0.25
CA HIS A 105 6.49 -6.37 -0.69
C HIS A 105 7.46 -7.36 -0.02
N MET A 106 8.74 -6.96 0.17
CA MET A 106 9.70 -7.80 0.90
C MET A 106 9.27 -7.95 2.36
N LEU A 107 8.90 -6.84 2.99
CA LEU A 107 8.48 -6.83 4.39
C LEU A 107 7.18 -7.61 4.60
N MET A 108 6.17 -7.46 3.72
CA MET A 108 4.91 -8.21 3.80
C MET A 108 5.12 -9.72 3.77
N LYS A 109 6.03 -10.22 2.93
CA LYS A 109 6.36 -11.66 2.90
C LYS A 109 6.92 -12.16 4.23
N GLN A 110 7.83 -11.38 4.81
CA GLN A 110 8.44 -11.74 6.09
C GLN A 110 7.44 -11.61 7.24
N LEU A 111 6.64 -10.54 7.26
CA LEU A 111 5.58 -10.36 8.26
C LEU A 111 4.54 -11.48 8.19
N ALA A 112 4.11 -11.88 6.99
CA ALA A 112 3.20 -12.99 6.80
C ALA A 112 3.76 -14.28 7.39
N PHE A 113 5.03 -14.57 7.12
CA PHE A 113 5.71 -15.75 7.66
C PHE A 113 5.76 -15.74 9.20
N GLU A 114 6.08 -14.60 9.80
CA GLU A 114 6.26 -14.47 11.27
C GLU A 114 4.92 -14.42 12.02
N SER A 115 3.88 -13.82 11.41
CA SER A 115 2.56 -13.65 12.03
C SER A 115 1.62 -14.83 11.80
N GLY A 116 1.93 -15.69 10.81
CA GLY A 116 1.05 -16.77 10.38
C GLY A 116 -0.09 -16.34 9.46
N PHE A 117 -0.15 -15.06 9.06
CA PHE A 117 -1.07 -14.60 8.01
C PHE A 117 -0.65 -15.12 6.64
N SER A 118 -1.62 -15.33 5.76
CA SER A 118 -1.33 -15.44 4.34
C SER A 118 -0.88 -14.08 3.78
N VAL A 119 0.05 -14.07 2.82
CA VAL A 119 0.44 -12.83 2.13
C VAL A 119 -0.77 -12.14 1.48
N THR A 120 -1.77 -12.91 1.06
CA THR A 120 -3.02 -12.39 0.46
C THR A 120 -3.97 -11.74 1.46
N GLU A 121 -3.78 -11.97 2.77
CA GLU A 121 -4.54 -11.33 3.82
C GLU A 121 -3.93 -10.00 4.25
N LEU A 122 -2.70 -9.72 3.84
CA LEU A 122 -2.04 -8.46 4.07
C LEU A 122 -2.25 -7.52 2.89
N THR A 123 -2.48 -6.27 3.20
CA THR A 123 -2.64 -5.19 2.22
C THR A 123 -1.70 -4.06 2.57
N GLU A 124 -1.10 -3.46 1.53
CA GLU A 124 -0.25 -2.28 1.68
C GLU A 124 -0.96 -1.00 1.24
N LYS A 125 -0.62 0.09 1.89
CA LYS A 125 -0.96 1.43 1.43
C LYS A 125 0.24 2.35 1.55
N LEU A 126 0.65 2.91 0.41
CA LEU A 126 1.80 3.78 0.29
C LEU A 126 1.37 5.24 0.37
N TYR A 127 2.10 6.05 1.12
CA TYR A 127 1.93 7.48 1.25
C TYR A 127 3.23 8.15 0.84
N VAL A 128 3.34 8.53 -0.42
CA VAL A 128 4.51 9.25 -0.97
C VAL A 128 4.05 10.64 -1.35
N LEU A 129 4.13 11.57 -0.40
CA LEU A 129 3.67 12.95 -0.49
C LEU A 129 4.89 13.87 -0.40
N GLU A 130 5.68 13.93 -1.48
CA GLU A 130 6.93 14.69 -1.53
C GLU A 130 6.70 16.18 -1.25
N ASP A 131 5.61 16.75 -1.79
CA ASP A 131 5.23 18.15 -1.59
C ASP A 131 4.95 18.48 -0.11
N GLN A 132 4.51 17.49 0.66
CA GLN A 132 4.24 17.62 2.09
C GLN A 132 5.37 17.10 2.97
N ASN A 133 6.48 16.70 2.37
CA ASN A 133 7.60 16.07 3.07
C ASN A 133 7.18 14.86 3.92
N LYS A 134 6.29 14.01 3.39
CA LYS A 134 5.77 12.84 4.11
C LYS A 134 5.89 11.59 3.27
N ILE A 135 6.52 10.57 3.84
CA ILE A 135 6.61 9.24 3.25
C ILE A 135 6.26 8.22 4.33
N GLY A 136 5.31 7.37 4.01
CA GLY A 136 4.85 6.33 4.91
C GLY A 136 4.38 5.08 4.18
N LEU A 137 4.36 4.00 4.91
CA LEU A 137 3.88 2.70 4.49
C LEU A 137 2.97 2.14 5.58
N LEU A 138 1.74 1.83 5.23
CA LEU A 138 0.84 1.07 6.09
C LEU A 138 0.74 -0.35 5.55
N ILE A 139 1.06 -1.33 6.38
CA ILE A 139 0.78 -2.74 6.13
C ILE A 139 -0.30 -3.16 7.12
N HIS A 140 -1.40 -3.71 6.63
CA HIS A 140 -2.53 -4.08 7.48
C HIS A 140 -3.19 -5.38 7.03
N SER A 141 -3.86 -6.05 7.96
CA SER A 141 -4.71 -7.19 7.65
C SER A 141 -6.03 -6.72 7.03
N SER A 142 -6.54 -7.48 6.08
CA SER A 142 -7.81 -7.22 5.40
C SER A 142 -8.83 -8.35 5.58
N SER A 143 -8.50 -9.35 6.38
CA SER A 143 -9.40 -10.47 6.66
C SER A 143 -10.53 -10.02 7.58
N GLY A 144 -11.76 -10.09 7.05
CA GLY A 144 -12.98 -9.77 7.82
C GLY A 144 -13.43 -10.88 8.77
N ASP A 145 -12.70 -11.97 8.83
CA ASP A 145 -13.06 -13.08 9.73
C ASP A 145 -12.66 -12.74 11.16
N SER A 146 -13.69 -12.60 11.99
CA SER A 146 -13.58 -12.40 13.45
C SER A 146 -12.87 -13.53 14.21
N GLN A 147 -12.35 -14.53 13.49
CA GLN A 147 -11.63 -15.67 14.04
C GLN A 147 -10.09 -15.55 13.92
N CYS A 148 -9.57 -14.59 13.15
CA CYS A 148 -8.15 -14.28 13.22
C CYS A 148 -7.88 -13.64 14.58
N SER A 149 -7.01 -14.24 15.36
CA SER A 149 -6.54 -13.68 16.62
C SER A 149 -5.98 -12.29 16.33
N MET A 150 -6.75 -11.24 16.66
CA MET A 150 -6.23 -9.88 16.58
C MET A 150 -5.00 -9.82 17.49
N GLY A 151 -3.88 -9.39 16.96
CA GLY A 151 -2.65 -9.23 17.71
C GLY A 151 -1.41 -9.79 17.02
N GLY A 152 -1.56 -10.73 16.09
CA GLY A 152 -0.42 -11.37 15.45
C GLY A 152 0.47 -10.40 14.67
N LEU A 153 -0.11 -9.49 13.89
CA LEU A 153 0.63 -8.48 13.16
C LEU A 153 1.11 -7.35 14.08
N CYS A 154 0.25 -6.89 14.98
CA CYS A 154 0.58 -5.85 15.96
C CYS A 154 1.69 -6.25 16.92
N ASP A 155 1.76 -7.50 17.31
CA ASP A 155 2.80 -8.01 18.22
C ASP A 155 4.20 -8.01 17.57
N LEU A 156 4.25 -8.02 16.24
CA LEU A 156 5.49 -7.88 15.47
C LEU A 156 5.96 -6.42 15.35
N ALA A 157 5.09 -5.45 15.68
CA ALA A 157 5.45 -4.04 15.67
C ALA A 157 6.35 -3.60 16.83
N ASP A 158 6.65 -4.50 17.76
CA ASP A 158 7.66 -4.25 18.79
C ASP A 158 9.03 -4.00 18.14
N GLU A 159 9.67 -2.90 18.51
CA GLU A 159 10.90 -2.42 17.87
C GLU A 159 12.00 -3.50 17.86
N SER A 160 12.12 -4.24 18.95
CA SER A 160 13.13 -5.30 19.10
C SER A 160 12.89 -6.48 18.13
N LYS A 161 11.65 -6.84 17.88
CA LYS A 161 11.25 -7.91 16.95
C LYS A 161 11.35 -7.43 15.50
N LEU A 162 10.82 -6.24 15.24
CA LEU A 162 10.65 -5.70 13.89
C LEU A 162 12.00 -5.41 13.23
N GLU A 163 13.01 -4.96 13.96
CA GLU A 163 14.36 -4.79 13.42
C GLU A 163 14.92 -6.10 12.86
N GLY A 164 14.74 -7.20 13.60
CA GLY A 164 15.13 -8.53 13.13
C GLY A 164 14.36 -9.00 11.91
N ILE A 165 13.05 -8.69 11.83
CA ILE A 165 12.18 -9.00 10.70
C ILE A 165 12.64 -8.22 9.46
N ILE A 166 12.89 -6.92 9.60
CA ILE A 166 13.40 -6.07 8.51
C ILE A 166 14.73 -6.61 7.98
N LYS A 167 15.67 -6.96 8.86
CA LYS A 167 16.97 -7.53 8.46
C LYS A 167 16.84 -8.86 7.70
N ARG A 168 15.82 -9.67 8.02
CA ARG A 168 15.55 -10.92 7.29
C ARG A 168 14.80 -10.70 5.97
N ALA A 169 14.07 -9.60 5.85
CA ALA A 169 13.32 -9.24 4.66
C ALA A 169 14.23 -8.64 3.56
N LEU A 170 15.34 -8.01 3.93
CA LEU A 170 16.36 -7.42 3.03
C LEU A 170 17.42 -8.42 2.62
#